data_99fadda0b154a8ed29a5384759a507a9
#
_entry.id   99fadda0b154a8ed29a5384759a507a9
#
_cell.length_a   1.000
_cell.length_b   1.000
_cell.length_c   1.000
_cell.angle_alpha   90.00
_cell.angle_beta   90.00
_cell.angle_gamma   90.00
#
_symmetry.space_group_name_H-M   'P 1'
#
loop_
_entity.id
_entity.type
_entity.pdbx_description
1 polymer ?
#
loop_
_entity_poly.entity_id
_entity_poly.type
_entity_poly.pdbx_seq_one_letter_code
_entity_poly.pdbx_strand_id
1 'polypeptide(L)'
;MEFHHVSILLEPCLEALQIKPDGVYVDATTGGAGHSLRIAERLHDTGRLICIDRDDEALENAKDRLKKVWQRVTPVKSDFRDIDKVLEGQGLAGADGILFDLGVSSPQLDHAERGFSYMQDAPLDMRMDRQQKLTAYDVVNGWSREEIRRILFEYGEERYAPLIAAAIERERADKPIETTLELVRVIKGAMPAKALREKQHPAKRSFQAIRIAVNDELGAVREAMEKAIDCLNPGGRLAVITFHSLEDRIVKAAFQQAAQGCTCPKDFPVCICGKKPKVRLTPRKPILPDEREIEENPRARSAKLRVCEKI
;
A
#
# COMPACT_ATOMS: atom_id res chain seq x y z
N MET A 1 -12.05 -9.89 -23.88
CA MET A 1 -11.63 -10.75 -22.76
C MET A 1 -11.85 -9.93 -21.51
N GLU A 2 -12.83 -10.30 -20.69
CA GLU A 2 -12.96 -9.71 -19.35
C GLU A 2 -11.73 -10.12 -18.55
N PHE A 3 -10.88 -9.18 -18.21
CA PHE A 3 -9.79 -9.39 -17.29
C PHE A 3 -10.37 -9.62 -15.90
N HIS A 4 -10.52 -10.88 -15.52
CA HIS A 4 -10.83 -11.23 -14.14
C HIS A 4 -9.62 -10.84 -13.28
N HIS A 5 -9.71 -9.69 -12.63
CA HIS A 5 -8.71 -9.25 -11.68
C HIS A 5 -8.69 -10.21 -10.48
N VAL A 6 -7.66 -11.05 -10.42
CA VAL A 6 -7.40 -11.92 -9.27
C VAL A 6 -6.57 -11.11 -8.25
N SER A 7 -7.08 -11.03 -7.02
CA SER A 7 -6.36 -10.37 -5.92
C SER A 7 -5.09 -11.15 -5.59
N ILE A 8 -3.99 -10.43 -5.37
CA ILE A 8 -2.68 -11.00 -5.10
C ILE A 8 -2.65 -11.64 -3.70
N LEU A 9 -2.08 -12.85 -3.58
CA LEU A 9 -1.99 -13.62 -2.34
C LEU A 9 -3.36 -13.81 -1.65
N LEU A 10 -4.44 -13.97 -2.44
CA LEU A 10 -5.81 -14.01 -1.94
C LEU A 10 -6.00 -15.11 -0.89
N GLU A 11 -5.80 -16.38 -1.26
CA GLU A 11 -5.99 -17.49 -0.32
C GLU A 11 -5.01 -17.44 0.86
N PRO A 12 -3.72 -17.12 0.69
CA PRO A 12 -2.81 -16.89 1.81
C PRO A 12 -3.28 -15.82 2.80
N CYS A 13 -3.92 -14.73 2.32
CA CYS A 13 -4.49 -13.69 3.20
C CYS A 13 -5.68 -14.22 4.00
N LEU A 14 -6.58 -14.95 3.35
CA LEU A 14 -7.77 -15.51 4.00
C LEU A 14 -7.40 -16.56 5.07
N GLU A 15 -6.42 -17.40 4.77
CA GLU A 15 -5.85 -18.36 5.73
C GLU A 15 -5.16 -17.65 6.90
N ALA A 16 -4.39 -16.59 6.59
CA ALA A 16 -3.67 -15.82 7.60
C ALA A 16 -4.64 -15.10 8.56
N LEU A 17 -5.73 -14.56 8.06
CA LEU A 17 -6.74 -13.86 8.86
C LEU A 17 -7.55 -14.79 9.77
N GLN A 18 -7.63 -16.12 9.47
CA GLN A 18 -8.44 -17.09 10.23
C GLN A 18 -9.86 -16.58 10.51
N ILE A 19 -10.59 -16.29 9.45
CA ILE A 19 -11.87 -15.59 9.51
C ILE A 19 -12.86 -16.35 10.38
N LYS A 20 -13.33 -15.69 11.45
CA LYS A 20 -14.43 -16.11 12.30
C LYS A 20 -15.73 -15.62 11.70
N PRO A 21 -16.77 -16.46 11.52
CA PRO A 21 -18.00 -16.05 10.84
C PRO A 21 -18.72 -14.84 11.47
N ASP A 22 -18.64 -14.66 12.77
CA ASP A 22 -19.30 -13.58 13.49
C ASP A 22 -18.34 -12.45 13.90
N GLY A 23 -17.09 -12.46 13.36
CA GLY A 23 -16.04 -11.53 13.68
C GLY A 23 -16.17 -10.18 12.98
N VAL A 24 -15.37 -9.22 13.43
CA VAL A 24 -15.20 -7.89 12.82
C VAL A 24 -13.90 -7.84 12.03
N TYR A 25 -14.00 -7.51 10.75
CA TYR A 25 -12.86 -7.40 9.85
C TYR A 25 -12.77 -6.03 9.22
N VAL A 26 -11.54 -5.61 8.92
CA VAL A 26 -11.26 -4.36 8.20
C VAL A 26 -10.41 -4.70 6.97
N ASP A 27 -10.89 -4.32 5.81
CA ASP A 27 -10.07 -4.17 4.60
C ASP A 27 -9.70 -2.69 4.50
N ALA A 28 -8.48 -2.36 4.86
CA ALA A 28 -8.00 -0.98 4.94
C ALA A 28 -7.61 -0.39 3.57
N THR A 29 -7.67 -1.20 2.51
CA THR A 29 -7.28 -0.89 1.13
C THR A 29 -8.23 -1.60 0.17
N THR A 30 -9.47 -1.18 0.16
CA THR A 30 -10.57 -1.87 -0.55
C THR A 30 -10.27 -2.06 -2.05
N GLY A 31 -9.75 -1.02 -2.71
CA GLY A 31 -9.36 -1.06 -4.11
C GLY A 31 -10.40 -1.70 -5.02
N GLY A 32 -10.04 -2.80 -5.70
CA GLY A 32 -10.95 -3.57 -6.53
C GLY A 32 -11.89 -4.51 -5.76
N ALA A 33 -11.93 -4.46 -4.42
CA ALA A 33 -12.77 -5.25 -3.52
C ALA A 33 -12.67 -6.78 -3.67
N GLY A 34 -11.55 -7.30 -4.17
CA GLY A 34 -11.40 -8.74 -4.34
C GLY A 34 -11.19 -9.49 -3.02
N HIS A 35 -10.32 -8.98 -2.16
CA HIS A 35 -10.15 -9.48 -0.80
C HIS A 35 -11.43 -9.27 0.04
N SER A 36 -12.01 -8.06 -0.02
CA SER A 36 -13.26 -7.72 0.66
C SER A 36 -14.38 -8.70 0.36
N LEU A 37 -14.58 -9.08 -0.92
CA LEU A 37 -15.62 -10.04 -1.32
C LEU A 37 -15.40 -11.39 -0.63
N ARG A 38 -14.18 -11.92 -0.70
CA ARG A 38 -13.86 -13.25 -0.14
C ARG A 38 -13.89 -13.28 1.38
N ILE A 39 -13.59 -12.15 2.05
CA ILE A 39 -13.78 -12.01 3.49
C ILE A 39 -15.28 -12.01 3.81
N ALA A 40 -16.07 -11.15 3.14
CA ALA A 40 -17.50 -11.02 3.42
C ALA A 40 -18.32 -12.31 3.12
N GLU A 41 -17.92 -13.12 2.12
CA GLU A 41 -18.51 -14.42 1.85
C GLU A 41 -18.34 -15.44 2.98
N ARG A 42 -17.30 -15.28 3.83
CA ARG A 42 -17.03 -16.15 4.99
C ARG A 42 -17.69 -15.68 6.28
N LEU A 43 -18.32 -14.50 6.26
CA LEU A 43 -19.03 -13.96 7.42
C LEU A 43 -20.50 -14.42 7.43
N HIS A 44 -21.04 -14.58 8.64
CA HIS A 44 -22.47 -14.70 8.87
C HIS A 44 -23.13 -13.32 8.94
N ASP A 45 -24.44 -13.27 9.16
CA ASP A 45 -25.19 -12.01 9.23
C ASP A 45 -24.85 -11.12 10.43
N THR A 46 -24.22 -11.70 11.47
CA THR A 46 -23.69 -11.00 12.65
C THR A 46 -22.26 -10.50 12.46
N GLY A 47 -21.52 -11.05 11.50
CA GLY A 47 -20.18 -10.62 11.15
C GLY A 47 -20.17 -9.29 10.40
N ARG A 48 -19.11 -8.51 10.52
CA ARG A 48 -18.97 -7.18 9.89
C ARG A 48 -17.65 -7.05 9.14
N LEU A 49 -17.71 -6.46 7.95
CA LEU A 49 -16.54 -6.03 7.18
C LEU A 49 -16.59 -4.51 6.98
N ILE A 50 -15.58 -3.82 7.47
CA ILE A 50 -15.37 -2.40 7.21
C ILE A 50 -14.42 -2.29 6.02
N CYS A 51 -14.87 -1.63 4.95
CA CYS A 51 -14.09 -1.40 3.73
C CYS A 51 -13.64 0.04 3.69
N ILE A 52 -12.34 0.28 3.88
CA ILE A 52 -11.75 1.63 3.87
C ILE A 52 -11.05 1.85 2.54
N ASP A 53 -11.31 2.99 1.91
CA ASP A 53 -10.51 3.51 0.82
C ASP A 53 -10.60 5.04 0.80
N ARG A 54 -9.55 5.70 0.31
CA ARG A 54 -9.55 7.15 0.07
C ARG A 54 -10.00 7.50 -1.34
N ASP A 55 -10.05 6.52 -2.24
CA ASP A 55 -10.51 6.67 -3.62
C ASP A 55 -12.03 6.40 -3.71
N ASP A 56 -12.81 7.43 -4.07
CA ASP A 56 -14.25 7.30 -4.25
C ASP A 56 -14.61 6.23 -5.30
N GLU A 57 -13.79 6.13 -6.36
CA GLU A 57 -14.00 5.14 -7.43
C GLU A 57 -13.86 3.70 -6.91
N ALA A 58 -12.91 3.46 -5.98
CA ALA A 58 -12.75 2.16 -5.34
C ALA A 58 -13.98 1.78 -4.52
N LEU A 59 -14.56 2.71 -3.76
CA LEU A 59 -15.77 2.47 -2.96
C LEU A 59 -17.02 2.27 -3.79
N GLU A 60 -17.16 2.97 -4.92
CA GLU A 60 -18.25 2.74 -5.88
C GLU A 60 -18.15 1.36 -6.52
N ASN A 61 -16.97 0.97 -7.00
CA ASN A 61 -16.71 -0.35 -7.54
C ASN A 61 -16.95 -1.46 -6.51
N ALA A 62 -16.58 -1.22 -5.24
CA ALA A 62 -16.84 -2.15 -4.15
C ALA A 62 -18.33 -2.38 -3.93
N LYS A 63 -19.16 -1.34 -4.03
CA LYS A 63 -20.61 -1.45 -3.88
C LYS A 63 -21.23 -2.43 -4.89
N ASP A 64 -20.80 -2.34 -6.14
CA ASP A 64 -21.30 -3.24 -7.20
C ASP A 64 -20.79 -4.67 -6.99
N ARG A 65 -19.50 -4.83 -6.69
CA ARG A 65 -18.87 -6.14 -6.52
C ARG A 65 -19.34 -6.87 -5.27
N LEU A 66 -19.64 -6.15 -4.19
CA LEU A 66 -20.09 -6.70 -2.90
C LEU A 66 -21.61 -6.79 -2.76
N LYS A 67 -22.38 -6.51 -3.82
CA LYS A 67 -23.84 -6.42 -3.79
C LYS A 67 -24.52 -7.60 -3.09
N LYS A 68 -24.04 -8.83 -3.29
CA LYS A 68 -24.62 -10.06 -2.71
C LYS A 68 -24.37 -10.21 -1.20
N VAL A 69 -23.37 -9.53 -0.66
CA VAL A 69 -22.94 -9.59 0.75
C VAL A 69 -22.99 -8.22 1.42
N TRP A 70 -23.64 -7.25 0.78
CA TRP A 70 -23.63 -5.84 1.17
C TRP A 70 -24.14 -5.58 2.58
N GLN A 71 -25.06 -6.40 3.09
CA GLN A 71 -25.59 -6.29 4.46
C GLN A 71 -24.54 -6.48 5.57
N ARG A 72 -23.39 -7.06 5.22
CA ARG A 72 -22.24 -7.29 6.13
C ARG A 72 -21.14 -6.26 5.95
N VAL A 73 -21.28 -5.35 4.99
CA VAL A 73 -20.24 -4.42 4.55
C VAL A 73 -20.58 -3.00 4.94
N THR A 74 -19.59 -2.30 5.51
CA THR A 74 -19.66 -0.87 5.79
C THR A 74 -18.54 -0.17 5.03
N PRO A 75 -18.83 0.52 3.91
CA PRO A 75 -17.82 1.31 3.21
C PRO A 75 -17.56 2.61 3.96
N VAL A 76 -16.28 2.98 4.07
CA VAL A 76 -15.86 4.21 4.73
C VAL A 76 -14.81 4.91 3.87
N LYS A 77 -15.12 6.14 3.40
CA LYS A 77 -14.12 6.98 2.77
C LYS A 77 -13.20 7.57 3.82
N SER A 78 -11.98 7.03 3.89
CA SER A 78 -10.95 7.50 4.82
C SER A 78 -9.57 7.09 4.33
N ASP A 79 -8.54 7.77 4.81
CA ASP A 79 -7.19 7.26 4.75
C ASP A 79 -7.02 6.17 5.83
N PHE A 80 -6.36 5.08 5.51
CA PHE A 80 -6.14 3.96 6.45
C PHE A 80 -5.27 4.36 7.66
N ARG A 81 -4.59 5.51 7.65
CA ARG A 81 -3.91 6.07 8.81
C ARG A 81 -4.86 6.48 9.94
N ASP A 82 -6.15 6.62 9.64
CA ASP A 82 -7.21 6.95 10.59
C ASP A 82 -8.07 5.73 10.99
N ILE A 83 -7.53 4.52 10.86
CA ILE A 83 -8.24 3.26 11.15
C ILE A 83 -8.83 3.22 12.57
N ASP A 84 -8.13 3.80 13.53
CA ASP A 84 -8.58 3.97 14.91
C ASP A 84 -9.89 4.78 14.98
N LYS A 85 -9.93 5.94 14.34
CA LYS A 85 -11.12 6.80 14.27
C LYS A 85 -12.27 6.15 13.49
N VAL A 86 -11.93 5.39 12.43
CA VAL A 86 -12.93 4.66 11.65
C VAL A 86 -13.64 3.63 12.52
N LEU A 87 -12.91 2.81 13.28
CA LEU A 87 -13.50 1.83 14.19
C LEU A 87 -14.31 2.50 15.30
N GLU A 88 -13.77 3.55 15.92
CA GLU A 88 -14.49 4.35 16.94
C GLU A 88 -15.81 4.91 16.38
N GLY A 89 -15.79 5.49 15.18
CA GLY A 89 -16.98 6.02 14.50
C GLY A 89 -18.04 4.96 14.18
N GLN A 90 -17.65 3.68 14.09
CA GLN A 90 -18.56 2.54 13.94
C GLN A 90 -19.00 1.92 15.29
N GLY A 91 -18.57 2.49 16.42
CA GLY A 91 -18.84 1.96 17.76
C GLY A 91 -18.15 0.64 18.05
N LEU A 92 -17.03 0.36 17.39
CA LEU A 92 -16.25 -0.87 17.52
C LEU A 92 -15.00 -0.64 18.37
N ALA A 93 -14.80 -1.49 19.38
CA ALA A 93 -13.62 -1.43 20.25
C ALA A 93 -12.36 -2.01 19.60
N GLY A 94 -12.51 -2.84 18.57
CA GLY A 94 -11.42 -3.47 17.86
C GLY A 94 -11.89 -4.40 16.75
N ALA A 95 -10.94 -5.02 16.05
CA ALA A 95 -11.20 -5.94 14.95
C ALA A 95 -10.54 -7.30 15.19
N ASP A 96 -11.20 -8.38 14.72
CA ASP A 96 -10.65 -9.75 14.74
C ASP A 96 -9.63 -9.97 13.61
N GLY A 97 -9.69 -9.16 12.55
CA GLY A 97 -8.69 -9.16 11.51
C GLY A 97 -8.65 -7.86 10.72
N ILE A 98 -7.46 -7.46 10.34
CA ILE A 98 -7.21 -6.27 9.53
C ILE A 98 -6.31 -6.67 8.36
N LEU A 99 -6.71 -6.27 7.16
CA LEU A 99 -5.94 -6.46 5.92
C LEU A 99 -5.49 -5.12 5.36
N PHE A 100 -4.24 -5.06 4.93
CA PHE A 100 -3.70 -4.02 4.06
C PHE A 100 -3.15 -4.66 2.79
N ASP A 101 -3.63 -4.24 1.63
CA ASP A 101 -3.06 -4.54 0.31
C ASP A 101 -2.46 -3.24 -0.22
N LEU A 102 -1.17 -2.99 0.15
CA LEU A 102 -0.53 -1.69 -0.08
C LEU A 102 -0.24 -1.43 -1.56
N GLY A 103 -0.10 -0.17 -1.91
CA GLY A 103 0.25 0.28 -3.25
C GLY A 103 -0.94 0.76 -4.06
N VAL A 104 -0.88 0.59 -5.39
CA VAL A 104 -1.91 1.05 -6.33
C VAL A 104 -2.87 -0.06 -6.68
N SER A 105 -4.15 0.27 -6.76
CA SER A 105 -5.17 -0.65 -7.26
C SER A 105 -5.05 -0.84 -8.78
N SER A 106 -5.56 -1.98 -9.28
CA SER A 106 -5.55 -2.20 -10.73
C SER A 106 -6.36 -1.18 -11.51
N PRO A 107 -7.57 -0.75 -11.09
CA PRO A 107 -8.26 0.34 -11.76
C PRO A 107 -7.41 1.60 -11.89
N GLN A 108 -6.65 1.98 -10.84
CA GLN A 108 -5.75 3.14 -10.91
C GLN A 108 -4.64 3.00 -11.97
N LEU A 109 -4.15 1.77 -12.22
CA LEU A 109 -3.16 1.52 -13.27
C LEU A 109 -3.77 1.38 -14.67
N ASP A 110 -5.00 0.88 -14.76
CA ASP A 110 -5.67 0.56 -16.02
C ASP A 110 -6.37 1.80 -16.61
N HIS A 111 -6.80 2.76 -15.78
CA HIS A 111 -7.35 4.04 -16.21
C HIS A 111 -6.21 5.03 -16.50
N ALA A 112 -5.88 5.20 -17.78
CA ALA A 112 -4.74 6.01 -18.22
C ALA A 112 -4.78 7.43 -17.66
N GLU A 113 -5.97 8.07 -17.61
CA GLU A 113 -6.18 9.44 -17.14
C GLU A 113 -5.80 9.67 -15.67
N ARG A 114 -5.62 8.60 -14.88
CA ARG A 114 -5.11 8.67 -13.50
C ARG A 114 -3.61 8.96 -13.41
N GLY A 115 -2.87 8.82 -14.52
CA GLY A 115 -1.45 9.16 -14.62
C GLY A 115 -0.47 8.25 -13.88
N PHE A 116 -0.89 7.08 -13.39
CA PHE A 116 0.00 6.14 -12.69
C PHE A 116 0.91 5.34 -13.62
N SER A 117 0.50 5.16 -14.88
CA SER A 117 1.22 4.33 -15.85
C SER A 117 2.30 5.12 -16.59
N TYR A 118 3.50 4.57 -16.68
CA TYR A 118 4.58 5.07 -17.55
C TYR A 118 4.54 4.46 -18.96
N MET A 119 3.49 3.70 -19.27
CA MET A 119 3.32 3.02 -20.56
C MET A 119 2.27 3.69 -21.45
N GLN A 120 1.43 4.55 -20.91
CA GLN A 120 0.36 5.24 -21.60
C GLN A 120 0.51 6.73 -21.39
N ASP A 121 0.15 7.53 -22.40
CA ASP A 121 0.19 8.98 -22.29
C ASP A 121 -1.05 9.50 -21.58
N ALA A 122 -0.82 10.31 -20.54
CA ALA A 122 -1.87 10.85 -19.69
C ALA A 122 -1.36 12.07 -18.90
N PRO A 123 -2.24 12.90 -18.33
CA PRO A 123 -1.84 13.97 -17.42
C PRO A 123 -1.03 13.43 -16.21
N LEU A 124 -0.06 14.22 -15.74
CA LEU A 124 0.71 13.91 -14.53
C LEU A 124 -0.12 14.14 -13.26
N ASP A 125 -1.04 13.23 -12.95
CA ASP A 125 -1.91 13.32 -11.77
C ASP A 125 -1.36 12.47 -10.62
N MET A 126 -1.43 11.16 -10.68
CA MET A 126 -0.99 10.16 -9.68
C MET A 126 -1.68 10.29 -8.30
N ARG A 127 -2.76 11.06 -8.15
CA ARG A 127 -3.51 11.12 -6.90
C ARG A 127 -4.36 9.87 -6.71
N MET A 128 -4.27 9.24 -5.56
CA MET A 128 -5.20 8.19 -5.15
C MET A 128 -6.53 8.81 -4.72
N ASP A 129 -6.51 9.84 -3.87
CA ASP A 129 -7.68 10.68 -3.58
C ASP A 129 -7.71 11.88 -4.55
N ARG A 130 -8.69 11.93 -5.45
CA ARG A 130 -8.83 13.02 -6.43
C ARG A 130 -9.18 14.37 -5.80
N GLN A 131 -9.58 14.41 -4.53
CA GLN A 131 -9.90 15.64 -3.81
C GLN A 131 -8.64 16.30 -3.19
N GLN A 132 -7.52 15.57 -3.05
CA GLN A 132 -6.27 16.17 -2.60
C GLN A 132 -5.73 17.15 -3.64
N LYS A 133 -4.96 18.15 -3.17
CA LYS A 133 -4.43 19.22 -4.04
C LYS A 133 -3.17 18.80 -4.80
N LEU A 134 -2.23 18.15 -4.11
CA LEU A 134 -0.92 17.82 -4.66
C LEU A 134 -1.02 16.74 -5.74
N THR A 135 -0.55 17.07 -6.95
CA THR A 135 -0.48 16.16 -8.11
C THR A 135 0.97 15.84 -8.47
N ALA A 136 1.18 14.86 -9.34
CA ALA A 136 2.50 14.58 -9.92
C ALA A 136 3.01 15.77 -10.75
N TYR A 137 2.11 16.52 -11.39
CA TYR A 137 2.45 17.76 -12.10
C TYR A 137 3.08 18.77 -11.15
N ASP A 138 2.48 19.00 -9.97
CA ASP A 138 2.99 19.95 -8.98
C ASP A 138 4.38 19.53 -8.46
N VAL A 139 4.58 18.24 -8.21
CA VAL A 139 5.88 17.70 -7.79
C VAL A 139 6.93 17.93 -8.87
N VAL A 140 6.64 17.54 -10.12
CA VAL A 140 7.59 17.60 -11.23
C VAL A 140 7.92 19.03 -11.62
N ASN A 141 6.91 19.92 -11.66
CA ASN A 141 7.10 21.29 -12.14
C ASN A 141 7.34 22.32 -11.03
N GLY A 142 6.89 22.05 -9.79
CA GLY A 142 6.93 23.02 -8.69
C GLY A 142 8.04 22.78 -7.66
N TRP A 143 8.43 21.53 -7.39
CA TRP A 143 9.42 21.24 -6.35
C TRP A 143 10.84 21.61 -6.79
N SER A 144 11.70 21.92 -5.83
CA SER A 144 13.12 22.19 -6.09
C SER A 144 13.83 20.93 -6.62
N ARG A 145 14.94 21.14 -7.34
CA ARG A 145 15.79 20.05 -7.82
C ARG A 145 16.24 19.12 -6.68
N GLU A 146 16.57 19.72 -5.54
CA GLU A 146 17.01 19.00 -4.34
C GLU A 146 15.91 18.11 -3.78
N GLU A 147 14.67 18.59 -3.72
CA GLU A 147 13.50 17.81 -3.28
C GLU A 147 13.21 16.67 -4.25
N ILE A 148 13.21 16.94 -5.56
CA ILE A 148 13.03 15.89 -6.60
C ILE A 148 14.14 14.85 -6.48
N ARG A 149 15.41 15.26 -6.37
CA ARG A 149 16.53 14.35 -6.18
C ARG A 149 16.36 13.48 -4.93
N ARG A 150 15.93 14.09 -3.81
CA ARG A 150 15.70 13.40 -2.55
C ARG A 150 14.65 12.32 -2.68
N ILE A 151 13.47 12.63 -3.22
CA ILE A 151 12.41 11.62 -3.36
C ILE A 151 12.80 10.51 -4.35
N LEU A 152 13.45 10.84 -5.46
CA LEU A 152 13.93 9.83 -6.41
C LEU A 152 14.91 8.86 -5.73
N PHE A 153 15.80 9.35 -4.87
CA PHE A 153 16.75 8.52 -4.14
C PHE A 153 16.09 7.74 -3.00
N GLU A 154 15.32 8.41 -2.14
CA GLU A 154 14.75 7.81 -0.93
C GLU A 154 13.55 6.91 -1.24
N TYR A 155 12.65 7.32 -2.15
CA TYR A 155 11.39 6.61 -2.45
C TYR A 155 11.47 5.73 -3.70
N GLY A 156 12.36 6.06 -4.62
CA GLY A 156 12.61 5.26 -5.82
C GLY A 156 13.78 4.29 -5.70
N GLU A 157 14.64 4.45 -4.70
CA GLU A 157 15.94 3.80 -4.65
C GLU A 157 16.68 3.97 -6.02
N GLU A 158 16.53 5.18 -6.63
CA GLU A 158 17.01 5.49 -7.99
C GLU A 158 18.44 6.03 -7.93
N ARG A 159 19.37 5.25 -8.44
CA ARG A 159 20.81 5.61 -8.44
C ARG A 159 21.14 6.80 -9.35
N TYR A 160 20.32 7.05 -10.37
CA TYR A 160 20.48 8.18 -11.30
C TYR A 160 19.68 9.41 -10.88
N ALA A 161 19.17 9.46 -9.64
CA ALA A 161 18.38 10.55 -9.10
C ALA A 161 18.99 11.95 -9.35
N PRO A 162 20.31 12.19 -9.20
CA PRO A 162 20.88 13.51 -9.48
C PRO A 162 20.77 13.92 -10.96
N LEU A 163 20.95 12.98 -11.88
CA LEU A 163 20.88 13.25 -13.32
C LEU A 163 19.46 13.50 -13.76
N ILE A 164 18.51 12.69 -13.25
CA ILE A 164 17.09 12.80 -13.58
C ILE A 164 16.53 14.12 -13.04
N ALA A 165 16.84 14.49 -11.78
CA ALA A 165 16.38 15.74 -11.19
C ALA A 165 16.91 16.97 -11.96
N ALA A 166 18.18 16.96 -12.38
CA ALA A 166 18.76 18.01 -13.20
C ALA A 166 18.11 18.09 -14.59
N ALA A 167 17.75 16.95 -15.19
CA ALA A 167 17.07 16.92 -16.49
C ALA A 167 15.63 17.45 -16.38
N ILE A 168 14.90 17.10 -15.33
CA ILE A 168 13.56 17.64 -15.06
C ILE A 168 13.63 19.15 -14.91
N GLU A 169 14.56 19.68 -14.08
CA GLU A 169 14.73 21.12 -13.87
C GLU A 169 15.02 21.86 -15.17
N ARG A 170 15.90 21.33 -16.02
CA ARG A 170 16.24 21.92 -17.31
C ARG A 170 15.06 21.91 -18.28
N GLU A 171 14.35 20.78 -18.40
CA GLU A 171 13.23 20.65 -19.36
C GLU A 171 12.08 21.59 -18.99
N ARG A 172 11.70 21.63 -17.72
CA ARG A 172 10.59 22.47 -17.26
C ARG A 172 10.88 23.98 -17.30
N ALA A 173 12.16 24.39 -17.42
CA ALA A 173 12.54 25.79 -17.62
C ALA A 173 12.08 26.33 -18.97
N ASP A 174 12.02 25.47 -20.00
CA ASP A 174 11.52 25.83 -21.33
C ASP A 174 9.99 25.66 -21.40
N LYS A 175 9.48 24.49 -21.02
CA LYS A 175 8.06 24.14 -21.05
C LYS A 175 7.74 23.21 -19.91
N PRO A 176 6.64 23.43 -19.16
CA PRO A 176 6.16 22.47 -18.15
C PRO A 176 6.04 21.05 -18.73
N ILE A 177 6.39 20.06 -17.92
CA ILE A 177 6.21 18.64 -18.24
C ILE A 177 4.77 18.29 -17.85
N GLU A 178 3.91 18.04 -18.84
CA GLU A 178 2.46 17.93 -18.64
C GLU A 178 2.00 16.48 -18.57
N THR A 179 2.68 15.58 -19.32
CA THR A 179 2.21 14.21 -19.46
C THR A 179 3.21 13.16 -18.96
N THR A 180 2.70 11.97 -18.74
CA THR A 180 3.47 10.80 -18.29
C THR A 180 4.56 10.45 -19.31
N LEU A 181 4.26 10.44 -20.63
CA LEU A 181 5.27 10.10 -21.63
C LEU A 181 6.29 11.23 -21.85
N GLU A 182 5.93 12.50 -21.65
CA GLU A 182 6.92 13.59 -21.62
C GLU A 182 7.92 13.36 -20.48
N LEU A 183 7.43 13.03 -19.26
CA LEU A 183 8.28 12.70 -18.13
C LEU A 183 9.16 11.47 -18.39
N VAL A 184 8.61 10.42 -19.01
CA VAL A 184 9.37 9.21 -19.41
C VAL A 184 10.50 9.58 -20.36
N ARG A 185 10.25 10.45 -21.35
CA ARG A 185 11.26 10.93 -22.28
C ARG A 185 12.42 11.64 -21.57
N VAL A 186 12.08 12.55 -20.62
CA VAL A 186 13.07 13.28 -19.81
C VAL A 186 13.92 12.31 -18.98
N ILE A 187 13.29 11.36 -18.30
CA ILE A 187 13.99 10.35 -17.50
C ILE A 187 14.94 9.52 -18.37
N LYS A 188 14.47 8.99 -19.51
CA LYS A 188 15.29 8.20 -20.42
C LYS A 188 16.48 9.00 -20.98
N GLY A 189 16.26 10.26 -21.33
CA GLY A 189 17.30 11.16 -21.82
C GLY A 189 18.40 11.48 -20.79
N ALA A 190 18.09 11.37 -19.50
CA ALA A 190 19.04 11.59 -18.41
C ALA A 190 19.85 10.35 -18.03
N MET A 191 19.43 9.16 -18.45
CA MET A 191 20.04 7.91 -18.01
C MET A 191 21.14 7.43 -18.99
N PRO A 192 22.22 6.82 -18.47
CA PRO A 192 23.25 6.21 -19.31
C PRO A 192 22.68 5.05 -20.15
N ALA A 193 23.23 4.85 -21.36
CA ALA A 193 22.79 3.78 -22.26
C ALA A 193 22.82 2.37 -21.64
N LYS A 194 23.72 2.11 -20.70
CA LYS A 194 23.78 0.85 -19.93
C LYS A 194 22.50 0.64 -19.09
N ALA A 195 22.01 1.70 -18.45
CA ALA A 195 20.81 1.64 -17.61
C ALA A 195 19.54 1.39 -18.45
N LEU A 196 19.48 1.92 -19.67
CA LEU A 196 18.36 1.73 -20.58
C LEU A 196 18.22 0.27 -21.10
N ARG A 197 19.25 -0.56 -20.94
CA ARG A 197 19.26 -1.99 -21.32
C ARG A 197 18.88 -2.93 -20.17
N GLU A 198 18.62 -2.40 -18.99
CA GLU A 198 18.17 -3.21 -17.86
C GLU A 198 16.76 -3.80 -18.14
N LYS A 199 16.44 -4.97 -17.55
CA LYS A 199 15.13 -5.62 -17.72
C LYS A 199 13.95 -4.76 -17.23
N GLN A 200 14.20 -3.89 -16.24
CA GLN A 200 13.19 -3.04 -15.66
C GLN A 200 13.04 -1.75 -16.47
N HIS A 201 11.80 -1.30 -16.69
CA HIS A 201 11.56 -0.05 -17.41
C HIS A 201 12.27 1.13 -16.70
N PRO A 202 13.02 1.99 -17.42
CA PRO A 202 13.85 3.05 -16.84
C PRO A 202 13.07 4.02 -15.93
N ALA A 203 11.84 4.35 -16.27
CA ALA A 203 11.02 5.27 -15.50
C ALA A 203 10.33 4.64 -14.27
N LYS A 204 10.35 3.31 -14.09
CA LYS A 204 9.60 2.63 -13.01
C LYS A 204 9.90 3.20 -11.63
N ARG A 205 11.18 3.36 -11.29
CA ARG A 205 11.60 3.86 -9.97
C ARG A 205 11.23 5.31 -9.75
N SER A 206 11.37 6.13 -10.78
CA SER A 206 11.02 7.54 -10.72
C SER A 206 9.51 7.73 -10.57
N PHE A 207 8.69 6.97 -11.29
CA PHE A 207 7.22 7.00 -11.14
C PHE A 207 6.80 6.52 -9.75
N GLN A 208 7.39 5.44 -9.23
CA GLN A 208 7.18 5.01 -7.85
C GLN A 208 7.51 6.12 -6.85
N ALA A 209 8.65 6.80 -7.01
CA ALA A 209 9.07 7.86 -6.11
C ALA A 209 8.11 9.05 -6.09
N ILE A 210 7.68 9.51 -7.27
CA ILE A 210 6.73 10.61 -7.41
C ILE A 210 5.38 10.21 -6.83
N ARG A 211 4.88 9.02 -7.13
CA ARG A 211 3.62 8.49 -6.59
C ARG A 211 3.62 8.45 -5.06
N ILE A 212 4.69 7.91 -4.47
CA ILE A 212 4.86 7.87 -3.01
C ILE A 212 4.85 9.28 -2.42
N ALA A 213 5.51 10.25 -3.08
CA ALA A 213 5.55 11.64 -2.63
C ALA A 213 4.17 12.32 -2.74
N VAL A 214 3.47 12.14 -3.85
CA VAL A 214 2.12 12.70 -4.08
C VAL A 214 1.14 12.22 -3.01
N ASN A 215 1.21 10.93 -2.66
CA ASN A 215 0.21 10.27 -1.81
C ASN A 215 0.66 10.09 -0.35
N ASP A 216 1.87 10.50 0.02
CA ASP A 216 2.48 10.26 1.35
C ASP A 216 2.36 8.79 1.80
N GLU A 217 2.55 7.85 0.85
CA GLU A 217 2.29 6.43 1.10
C GLU A 217 3.09 5.86 2.28
N LEU A 218 4.39 6.17 2.35
CA LEU A 218 5.25 5.64 3.41
C LEU A 218 4.98 6.28 4.78
N GLY A 219 4.55 7.55 4.82
CA GLY A 219 4.09 8.22 6.04
C GLY A 219 2.84 7.54 6.56
N ALA A 220 1.85 7.38 5.69
CA ALA A 220 0.59 6.72 6.02
C ALA A 220 0.79 5.29 6.56
N VAL A 221 1.67 4.49 5.92
CA VAL A 221 1.97 3.13 6.40
C VAL A 221 2.62 3.14 7.79
N ARG A 222 3.56 4.06 8.08
CA ARG A 222 4.18 4.15 9.41
C ARG A 222 3.15 4.42 10.50
N GLU A 223 2.29 5.40 10.28
CA GLU A 223 1.24 5.78 11.23
C GLU A 223 0.21 4.66 11.41
N ALA A 224 -0.22 4.05 10.30
CA ALA A 224 -1.25 3.02 10.33
C ALA A 224 -0.82 1.73 11.04
N MET A 225 0.44 1.31 10.93
CA MET A 225 0.88 0.02 11.49
C MET A 225 0.74 -0.05 13.00
N GLU A 226 1.10 1.01 13.73
CA GLU A 226 0.96 1.05 15.19
C GLU A 226 -0.51 1.06 15.60
N LYS A 227 -1.31 1.91 14.98
CA LYS A 227 -2.75 2.02 15.24
C LYS A 227 -3.48 0.71 14.91
N ALA A 228 -3.19 0.09 13.76
CA ALA A 228 -3.80 -1.18 13.37
C ALA A 228 -3.49 -2.30 14.38
N ILE A 229 -2.25 -2.39 14.87
CA ILE A 229 -1.88 -3.34 15.93
C ILE A 229 -2.67 -3.07 17.21
N ASP A 230 -2.86 -1.81 17.58
CA ASP A 230 -3.58 -1.45 18.81
C ASP A 230 -5.10 -1.69 18.66
N CYS A 231 -5.64 -1.54 17.46
CA CYS A 231 -7.04 -1.83 17.13
C CYS A 231 -7.39 -3.34 17.04
N LEU A 232 -6.43 -4.26 17.11
CA LEU A 232 -6.74 -5.68 17.12
C LEU A 232 -7.32 -6.14 18.46
N ASN A 233 -8.35 -6.96 18.39
CA ASN A 233 -8.82 -7.77 19.52
C ASN A 233 -7.75 -8.81 19.93
N PRO A 234 -7.70 -9.29 21.18
CA PRO A 234 -6.85 -10.42 21.55
C PRO A 234 -7.08 -11.63 20.62
N GLY A 235 -6.00 -12.20 20.08
CA GLY A 235 -6.06 -13.25 19.06
C GLY A 235 -6.43 -12.76 17.65
N GLY A 236 -6.70 -11.47 17.47
CA GLY A 236 -6.94 -10.85 16.17
C GLY A 236 -5.65 -10.77 15.33
N ARG A 237 -5.77 -10.71 14.01
CA ARG A 237 -4.64 -10.78 13.09
C ARG A 237 -4.55 -9.59 12.14
N LEU A 238 -3.34 -9.09 11.99
CA LEU A 238 -3.00 -8.06 11.01
C LEU A 238 -2.22 -8.72 9.88
N ALA A 239 -2.77 -8.65 8.67
CA ALA A 239 -2.17 -9.14 7.43
C ALA A 239 -1.85 -7.95 6.53
N VAL A 240 -0.60 -7.85 6.06
CA VAL A 240 -0.13 -6.73 5.23
C VAL A 240 0.62 -7.25 4.02
N ILE A 241 0.11 -6.95 2.82
CA ILE A 241 0.78 -7.19 1.55
C ILE A 241 1.58 -5.94 1.19
N THR A 242 2.83 -6.12 0.81
CA THR A 242 3.74 -5.05 0.36
C THR A 242 4.29 -5.39 -1.02
N PHE A 243 4.56 -4.39 -1.86
CA PHE A 243 5.03 -4.57 -3.25
C PHE A 243 6.43 -4.05 -3.50
N HIS A 244 7.01 -3.31 -2.57
CA HIS A 244 8.40 -2.86 -2.69
C HIS A 244 9.13 -2.85 -1.35
N SER A 245 10.48 -2.73 -1.44
CA SER A 245 11.41 -2.82 -0.32
C SER A 245 11.13 -1.85 0.83
N LEU A 246 10.67 -0.63 0.52
CA LEU A 246 10.45 0.41 1.52
C LEU A 246 9.23 0.11 2.39
N GLU A 247 8.10 -0.30 1.77
CA GLU A 247 6.92 -0.76 2.51
C GLU A 247 7.27 -1.95 3.40
N ASP A 248 7.89 -2.99 2.82
CA ASP A 248 8.26 -4.21 3.54
C ASP A 248 9.17 -3.91 4.74
N ARG A 249 10.07 -2.94 4.60
CA ARG A 249 10.97 -2.51 5.69
C ARG A 249 10.20 -1.86 6.83
N ILE A 250 9.23 -0.98 6.53
CA ILE A 250 8.39 -0.31 7.53
C ILE A 250 7.54 -1.33 8.28
N VAL A 251 6.80 -2.17 7.55
CA VAL A 251 5.91 -3.19 8.15
C VAL A 251 6.72 -4.18 9.01
N LYS A 252 7.85 -4.67 8.48
CA LYS A 252 8.76 -5.55 9.23
C LYS A 252 9.24 -4.90 10.52
N ALA A 253 9.66 -3.65 10.47
CA ALA A 253 10.15 -2.92 11.64
C ALA A 253 9.05 -2.73 12.69
N ALA A 254 7.84 -2.32 12.28
CA ALA A 254 6.70 -2.15 13.17
C ALA A 254 6.30 -3.47 13.86
N PHE A 255 6.22 -4.56 13.10
CA PHE A 255 5.89 -5.88 13.65
C PHE A 255 6.97 -6.40 14.61
N GLN A 256 8.24 -6.21 14.26
CA GLN A 256 9.36 -6.59 15.15
C GLN A 256 9.34 -5.79 16.45
N GLN A 257 9.09 -4.48 16.36
CA GLN A 257 8.99 -3.59 17.53
C GLN A 257 7.82 -4.00 18.45
N ALA A 258 6.66 -4.31 17.86
CA ALA A 258 5.48 -4.75 18.61
C ALA A 258 5.65 -6.15 19.22
N ALA A 259 6.40 -7.04 18.55
CA ALA A 259 6.73 -8.36 19.07
C ALA A 259 7.87 -8.38 20.07
N GLN A 260 8.58 -7.25 20.23
CA GLN A 260 9.69 -7.14 21.17
C GLN A 260 9.18 -6.98 22.59
N GLY A 261 9.55 -7.92 23.45
CA GLY A 261 9.32 -7.83 24.90
C GLY A 261 10.33 -6.94 25.61
N CYS A 262 10.76 -7.38 26.77
CA CYS A 262 11.73 -6.67 27.61
C CYS A 262 12.97 -6.20 26.82
N THR A 263 13.35 -4.94 27.01
CA THR A 263 14.53 -4.30 26.39
C THR A 263 15.64 -4.00 27.41
N CYS A 264 15.50 -4.46 28.65
CA CYS A 264 16.56 -4.33 29.67
C CYS A 264 17.80 -5.10 29.26
N PRO A 265 19.00 -4.66 29.67
CA PRO A 265 20.20 -5.44 29.58
C PRO A 265 20.03 -6.83 30.18
N LYS A 266 20.64 -7.85 29.55
CA LYS A 266 20.46 -9.26 29.98
C LYS A 266 21.01 -9.58 31.36
N ASP A 267 21.94 -8.76 31.86
CA ASP A 267 22.58 -8.83 33.16
C ASP A 267 21.79 -8.17 34.29
N PHE A 268 20.66 -7.52 33.96
CA PHE A 268 19.79 -6.95 34.98
C PHE A 268 19.03 -8.06 35.73
N PRO A 269 19.09 -8.09 37.07
CA PRO A 269 18.48 -9.14 37.88
C PRO A 269 16.92 -9.12 37.80
N VAL A 270 16.34 -7.94 37.52
CA VAL A 270 14.88 -7.77 37.43
C VAL A 270 14.57 -6.83 36.28
N CYS A 271 13.52 -7.14 35.52
CA CYS A 271 13.04 -6.28 34.46
C CYS A 271 12.43 -4.99 35.04
N ILE A 272 12.97 -3.83 34.63
CA ILE A 272 12.51 -2.50 35.03
C ILE A 272 11.74 -1.77 33.94
N CYS A 273 11.79 -2.23 32.67
CA CYS A 273 11.14 -1.55 31.57
C CYS A 273 9.63 -1.84 31.46
N GLY A 274 9.13 -2.91 32.11
CA GLY A 274 7.72 -3.31 32.06
C GLY A 274 7.17 -3.69 30.68
N LYS A 275 8.03 -3.66 29.62
CA LYS A 275 7.61 -3.86 28.24
C LYS A 275 7.25 -5.32 27.99
N LYS A 276 6.03 -5.53 27.52
CA LYS A 276 5.52 -6.84 27.07
C LYS A 276 5.31 -6.81 25.55
N PRO A 277 5.49 -7.95 24.86
CA PRO A 277 5.14 -8.01 23.45
C PRO A 277 3.65 -7.81 23.27
N LYS A 278 3.26 -7.01 22.26
CA LYS A 278 1.86 -6.77 21.90
C LYS A 278 1.36 -7.85 20.91
N VAL A 279 2.26 -8.40 20.11
CA VAL A 279 1.94 -9.35 19.05
C VAL A 279 2.96 -10.48 18.98
N ARG A 280 2.57 -11.59 18.35
CA ARG A 280 3.49 -12.62 17.83
C ARG A 280 3.48 -12.63 16.31
N LEU A 281 4.65 -12.89 15.68
CA LEU A 281 4.77 -13.00 14.23
C LEU A 281 4.35 -14.41 13.78
N THR A 282 3.42 -14.50 12.83
CA THR A 282 2.85 -15.78 12.38
C THR A 282 2.55 -15.82 10.87
N PRO A 283 3.47 -16.31 10.02
CA PRO A 283 4.83 -16.81 10.33
C PRO A 283 5.87 -15.68 10.54
N ARG A 284 7.07 -16.05 11.00
CA ARG A 284 8.17 -15.07 11.14
C ARG A 284 8.72 -14.56 9.80
N LYS A 285 8.71 -15.39 8.75
CA LYS A 285 9.09 -15.02 7.38
C LYS A 285 7.87 -14.55 6.61
N PRO A 286 8.03 -13.64 5.63
CA PRO A 286 6.92 -13.28 4.77
C PRO A 286 6.47 -14.50 3.95
N ILE A 287 5.18 -14.55 3.66
CA ILE A 287 4.59 -15.47 2.69
C ILE A 287 4.76 -14.82 1.31
N LEU A 288 5.22 -15.58 0.34
CA LEU A 288 5.47 -15.12 -1.03
C LEU A 288 4.48 -15.79 -1.98
N PRO A 289 4.14 -15.14 -3.11
CA PRO A 289 3.35 -15.77 -4.15
C PRO A 289 4.10 -16.98 -4.72
N ASP A 290 3.37 -18.01 -5.11
CA ASP A 290 3.94 -19.19 -5.77
C ASP A 290 4.25 -18.90 -7.27
N GLU A 291 4.91 -19.84 -7.92
CA GLU A 291 5.30 -19.70 -9.33
C GLU A 291 4.08 -19.56 -10.25
N ARG A 292 3.01 -20.30 -9.96
CA ARG A 292 1.77 -20.27 -10.73
C ARG A 292 1.09 -18.90 -10.64
N GLU A 293 0.99 -18.32 -9.44
CA GLU A 293 0.43 -16.98 -9.25
C GLU A 293 1.25 -15.92 -10.00
N ILE A 294 2.60 -16.04 -9.99
CA ILE A 294 3.50 -15.12 -10.73
C ILE A 294 3.32 -15.25 -12.25
N GLU A 295 3.08 -16.46 -12.75
CA GLU A 295 2.83 -16.69 -14.18
C GLU A 295 1.47 -16.11 -14.61
N GLU A 296 0.41 -16.35 -13.82
CA GLU A 296 -0.94 -15.85 -14.08
C GLU A 296 -1.04 -14.32 -13.86
N ASN A 297 -0.32 -13.79 -12.85
CA ASN A 297 -0.30 -12.36 -12.53
C ASN A 297 1.13 -11.86 -12.25
N PRO A 298 1.85 -11.36 -13.27
CA PRO A 298 3.22 -10.84 -13.10
C PRO A 298 3.35 -9.68 -12.08
N ARG A 299 2.25 -8.99 -11.73
CA ARG A 299 2.22 -7.95 -10.69
C ARG A 299 2.51 -8.54 -9.30
N ALA A 300 2.21 -9.83 -9.07
CA ALA A 300 2.46 -10.52 -7.82
C ALA A 300 3.95 -10.74 -7.50
N ARG A 301 4.83 -10.70 -8.51
CA ARG A 301 6.26 -11.05 -8.36
C ARG A 301 6.98 -10.42 -7.18
N SER A 302 6.62 -9.19 -6.82
CA SER A 302 7.27 -8.44 -5.73
C SER A 302 6.47 -8.47 -4.44
N ALA A 303 5.31 -9.11 -4.42
CA ALA A 303 4.42 -9.15 -3.28
C ALA A 303 5.01 -9.94 -2.12
N LYS A 304 4.77 -9.46 -0.90
CA LYS A 304 5.14 -10.15 0.34
C LYS A 304 4.03 -9.93 1.37
N LEU A 305 3.44 -11.01 1.83
CA LEU A 305 2.47 -10.98 2.92
C LEU A 305 3.18 -11.16 4.26
N ARG A 306 3.00 -10.21 5.17
CA ARG A 306 3.42 -10.31 6.57
C ARG A 306 2.21 -10.38 7.48
N VAL A 307 2.31 -11.21 8.51
CA VAL A 307 1.20 -11.42 9.46
C VAL A 307 1.72 -11.35 10.88
N CYS A 308 0.94 -10.67 11.74
CA CYS A 308 1.10 -10.79 13.18
C CYS A 308 -0.25 -11.02 13.86
N GLU A 309 -0.21 -11.60 15.05
CA GLU A 309 -1.37 -11.90 15.86
C GLU A 309 -1.26 -11.19 17.22
N LYS A 310 -2.31 -10.53 17.66
CA LYS A 310 -2.41 -9.87 18.98
C LYS A 310 -2.34 -10.89 20.09
N ILE A 311 -1.53 -10.63 21.13
CA ILE A 311 -1.39 -11.47 22.33
C ILE A 311 -2.41 -11.04 23.38
#